data_06ecab1209dea8e9b8e7f4bd21c0c1d4
#
_entry.id   06ecab1209dea8e9b8e7f4bd21c0c1d4
#
_cell.length_a   1.000
_cell.length_b   1.000
_cell.length_c   1.000
_cell.angle_alpha   90.00
_cell.angle_beta   90.00
_cell.angle_gamma   90.00
#
_symmetry.space_group_name_H-M   'P 1'
#
loop_
_entity.id
_entity.type
_entity.pdbx_description
1 polymer ?
#
loop_
_entity_poly.entity_id
_entity_poly.type
_entity_poly.pdbx_seq_one_letter_code
_entity_poly.pdbx_strand_id
1 'polypeptide(L)'
;MELRFTTSFEREYKKIVKGNEVLQRKVRKQLALLAKNANHPSLRLHKLGSSKYWSISIDPSIRVLIILERQWIYVYHIGKHEDVY
;
A
#
# COMPACT_ATOMS: atom_id res chain seq x y z
N MET A 1 -2.19 -13.87 -1.88
CA MET A 1 -0.73 -13.88 -1.66
C MET A 1 -0.38 -13.36 -0.28
N GLU A 2 0.71 -13.85 0.27
CA GLU A 2 1.20 -13.36 1.56
C GLU A 2 1.74 -11.95 1.43
N LEU A 3 1.41 -11.08 2.39
CA LEU A 3 1.99 -9.75 2.47
C LEU A 3 3.13 -9.76 3.47
N ARG A 4 4.21 -9.06 3.15
CA ARG A 4 5.35 -8.85 4.04
C ARG A 4 5.59 -7.35 4.18
N PHE A 5 5.76 -6.89 5.40
CA PHE A 5 5.83 -5.47 5.70
C PHE A 5 7.25 -5.08 6.07
N THR A 6 7.71 -3.95 5.52
CA THR A 6 9.02 -3.40 5.89
C THR A 6 8.90 -2.62 7.19
N THR A 7 10.03 -2.42 7.84
CA THR A 7 10.11 -1.56 9.03
C THR A 7 9.70 -0.13 8.68
N SER A 8 10.09 0.34 7.50
CA SER A 8 9.70 1.68 7.03
C SER A 8 8.19 1.82 6.93
N PHE A 9 7.51 0.82 6.34
CA PHE A 9 6.06 0.84 6.24
C PHE A 9 5.42 0.89 7.63
N GLU A 10 5.87 0.04 8.54
CA GLU A 10 5.28 -0.03 9.88
C GLU A 10 5.40 1.30 10.61
N ARG A 11 6.55 1.96 10.51
CA ARG A 11 6.77 3.26 11.12
C ARG A 11 5.87 4.34 10.51
N GLU A 12 5.82 4.37 9.19
CA GLU A 12 5.00 5.32 8.46
C GLU A 12 3.51 5.11 8.72
N TYR A 13 3.09 3.85 8.76
CA TYR A 13 1.70 3.50 9.03
C TYR A 13 1.26 4.01 10.40
N LYS A 14 2.06 3.76 11.44
CA LYS A 14 1.73 4.23 12.78
C LYS A 14 1.55 5.74 12.84
N LYS A 15 2.38 6.47 12.11
CA LYS A 15 2.29 7.93 12.05
C LYS A 15 1.02 8.39 11.33
N ILE A 16 0.76 7.81 10.16
CA ILE A 16 -0.29 8.33 9.28
C ILE A 16 -1.69 8.02 9.81
N VAL A 17 -1.86 6.89 10.53
CA VAL A 17 -3.17 6.51 11.07
C VAL A 17 -3.40 6.97 12.50
N LYS A 18 -2.43 7.63 13.13
CA LYS A 18 -2.56 8.06 14.51
C LYS A 18 -3.76 9.00 14.67
N GLY A 19 -4.70 8.62 15.56
CA GLY A 19 -5.90 9.40 15.78
C GLY A 19 -6.89 9.38 14.61
N ASN A 20 -6.72 8.47 13.65
CA ASN A 20 -7.57 8.40 12.46
C ASN A 20 -8.04 6.97 12.21
N GLU A 21 -9.11 6.58 12.90
CA GLU A 21 -9.67 5.23 12.78
C GLU A 21 -10.25 4.95 11.40
N VAL A 22 -10.81 5.96 10.74
CA VAL A 22 -11.36 5.81 9.39
C VAL A 22 -10.26 5.42 8.42
N LEU A 23 -9.13 6.12 8.47
CA LEU A 23 -7.99 5.80 7.61
C LEU A 23 -7.43 4.42 7.94
N GLN A 24 -7.33 4.08 9.23
CA GLN A 24 -6.86 2.77 9.66
C GLN A 24 -7.70 1.64 9.04
N ARG A 25 -9.02 1.77 9.06
CA ARG A 25 -9.91 0.78 8.46
C ARG A 25 -9.74 0.69 6.95
N LYS A 26 -9.56 1.83 6.29
CA LYS A 26 -9.34 1.85 4.84
C LYS A 26 -8.04 1.14 4.47
N VAL A 27 -6.97 1.38 5.21
CA VAL A 27 -5.70 0.71 4.97
C VAL A 27 -5.86 -0.80 5.13
N ARG A 28 -6.47 -1.24 6.22
CA ARG A 28 -6.71 -2.67 6.46
C ARG A 28 -7.52 -3.31 5.33
N LYS A 29 -8.59 -2.64 4.91
CA LYS A 29 -9.45 -3.13 3.84
C LYS A 29 -8.67 -3.29 2.54
N GLN A 30 -7.90 -2.27 2.16
CA GLN A 30 -7.17 -2.29 0.90
C GLN A 30 -6.03 -3.32 0.92
N LEU A 31 -5.35 -3.49 2.07
CA LEU A 31 -4.31 -4.52 2.19
C LEU A 31 -4.89 -5.92 2.15
N ALA A 32 -6.05 -6.15 2.77
CA ALA A 32 -6.73 -7.44 2.69
C ALA A 32 -7.12 -7.76 1.25
N LEU A 33 -7.60 -6.75 0.53
CA LEU A 33 -7.97 -6.89 -0.87
C LEU A 33 -6.75 -7.18 -1.74
N LEU A 34 -5.63 -6.50 -1.47
CA LEU A 34 -4.37 -6.73 -2.17
C LEU A 34 -3.92 -8.19 -2.03
N ALA A 35 -4.02 -8.75 -0.83
CA ALA A 35 -3.64 -10.14 -0.58
C ALA A 35 -4.51 -11.12 -1.36
N LYS A 36 -5.78 -10.78 -1.57
CA LYS A 36 -6.71 -11.64 -2.30
C LYS A 36 -6.60 -11.47 -3.81
N ASN A 37 -6.52 -10.25 -4.29
CA ASN A 37 -6.56 -9.96 -5.72
C ASN A 37 -5.92 -8.61 -6.01
N ALA A 38 -4.63 -8.62 -6.33
CA ALA A 38 -3.87 -7.39 -6.61
C ALA A 38 -4.43 -6.59 -7.79
N ASN A 39 -5.21 -7.24 -8.66
CA ASN A 39 -5.80 -6.59 -9.83
C ASN A 39 -7.21 -6.04 -9.58
N HIS A 40 -7.68 -6.06 -8.33
CA HIS A 40 -8.99 -5.51 -8.03
C HIS A 40 -9.02 -4.02 -8.40
N PRO A 41 -10.06 -3.56 -9.13
CA PRO A 41 -10.10 -2.19 -9.65
C PRO A 41 -9.96 -1.09 -8.59
N SER A 42 -10.48 -1.31 -7.37
CA SER A 42 -10.42 -0.29 -6.33
C SER A 42 -8.99 0.01 -5.86
N LEU A 43 -8.05 -0.91 -6.08
CA LEU A 43 -6.65 -0.72 -5.71
C LEU A 43 -5.92 0.22 -6.64
N ARG A 44 -6.38 0.38 -7.87
CA ARG A 44 -5.73 1.20 -8.89
C ARG A 44 -4.24 0.90 -8.98
N LEU A 45 -3.93 -0.39 -9.08
CA LEU A 45 -2.56 -0.87 -9.18
C LEU A 45 -1.91 -0.33 -10.44
N HIS A 46 -0.76 0.32 -10.31
CA HIS A 46 0.02 0.70 -11.47
C HIS A 46 1.51 0.77 -11.14
N LYS A 47 2.31 0.50 -12.15
CA LYS A 47 3.77 0.50 -12.02
C LYS A 47 4.31 1.91 -12.05
N LEU A 48 5.32 2.18 -11.25
CA LEU A 48 5.97 3.50 -11.21
C LEU A 48 7.16 3.52 -12.19
N GLY A 49 6.88 4.00 -13.41
CA GLY A 49 7.89 4.13 -14.44
C GLY A 49 8.61 2.81 -14.73
N SER A 50 9.93 2.87 -14.84
CA SER A 50 10.76 1.68 -15.04
C SER A 50 11.27 1.06 -13.75
N SER A 51 10.83 1.57 -12.60
CA SER A 51 11.24 1.03 -11.29
C SER A 51 10.58 -0.31 -11.01
N LYS A 52 11.04 -1.00 -9.96
CA LYS A 52 10.43 -2.24 -9.50
C LYS A 52 9.19 -2.02 -8.66
N TYR A 53 8.88 -0.76 -8.33
CA TYR A 53 7.75 -0.43 -7.45
C TYR A 53 6.44 -0.31 -8.21
N TRP A 54 5.40 -0.80 -7.54
CA TRP A 54 4.01 -0.59 -7.94
C TRP A 54 3.33 0.23 -6.86
N SER A 55 2.24 0.86 -7.21
CA SER A 55 1.47 1.69 -6.29
C SER A 55 0.03 1.21 -6.22
N ILE A 56 -0.52 1.19 -5.00
CA ILE A 56 -1.96 0.97 -4.81
C ILE A 56 -2.58 2.15 -4.09
N SER A 57 -3.87 2.36 -4.31
CA SER A 57 -4.63 3.43 -3.68
C SER A 57 -5.23 2.95 -2.37
N ILE A 58 -5.08 3.74 -1.32
CA ILE A 58 -5.86 3.58 -0.09
C ILE A 58 -7.10 4.47 -0.17
N ASP A 59 -6.89 5.74 -0.46
CA ASP A 59 -7.93 6.71 -0.76
C ASP A 59 -7.36 7.73 -1.78
N PRO A 60 -8.08 8.79 -2.16
CA PRO A 60 -7.56 9.71 -3.17
C PRO A 60 -6.23 10.37 -2.84
N SER A 61 -5.88 10.50 -1.55
CA SER A 61 -4.65 11.17 -1.14
C SER A 61 -3.56 10.24 -0.62
N ILE A 62 -3.89 9.00 -0.26
CA ILE A 62 -2.94 8.07 0.38
C ILE A 62 -2.66 6.89 -0.53
N ARG A 63 -1.37 6.62 -0.73
CA ARG A 63 -0.89 5.52 -1.58
C ARG A 63 0.06 4.62 -0.80
N VAL A 64 0.17 3.37 -1.26
CA VAL A 64 1.12 2.39 -0.73
C VAL A 64 2.00 1.90 -1.87
N LEU A 65 3.32 1.88 -1.63
CA LEU A 65 4.27 1.30 -2.58
C LEU A 65 4.51 -0.16 -2.24
N ILE A 66 4.46 -0.99 -3.25
CA ILE A 66 4.66 -2.44 -3.11
C ILE A 66 5.66 -2.95 -4.14
N ILE A 67 6.21 -4.12 -3.85
CA ILE A 67 7.00 -4.89 -4.82
C ILE A 67 6.31 -6.24 -4.96
N LEU A 68 5.97 -6.60 -6.20
CA LEU A 68 5.32 -7.87 -6.51
C LEU A 68 6.38 -8.94 -6.73
N GLU A 69 6.37 -9.96 -5.90
CA GLU A 69 7.24 -11.12 -6.02
C GLU A 69 6.39 -12.36 -6.35
N ARG A 70 7.05 -13.49 -6.60
CA ARG A 70 6.33 -14.72 -7.00
C ARG A 70 5.38 -15.23 -5.94
N GLN A 71 5.83 -15.25 -4.68
CA GLN A 71 5.10 -15.90 -3.59
C GLN A 71 4.54 -14.91 -2.57
N TRP A 72 5.02 -13.67 -2.58
CA TRP A 72 4.59 -12.67 -1.63
C TRP A 72 4.65 -11.28 -2.24
N ILE A 73 4.04 -10.35 -1.52
CA ILE A 73 4.07 -8.93 -1.89
C ILE A 73 4.74 -8.19 -0.75
N TYR A 74 5.81 -7.47 -1.05
CA TYR A 74 6.44 -6.57 -0.08
C TYR A 74 5.68 -5.26 -0.04
N VAL A 75 5.23 -4.87 1.15
CA VAL A 75 4.55 -3.60 1.38
C VAL A 75 5.60 -2.65 1.96
N TYR A 76 6.08 -1.72 1.12
CA TYR A 76 7.30 -0.95 1.39
C TYR A 76 7.07 0.38 2.07
N HIS A 77 6.14 1.18 1.57
CA HIS A 77 5.93 2.55 2.06
C HIS A 77 4.46 2.90 1.99
N ILE A 78 4.03 3.75 2.91
CA ILE A 78 2.70 4.37 2.87
C ILE A 78 2.89 5.87 3.08
N GLY A 79 2.18 6.69 2.32
CA GLY A 79 2.27 8.13 2.44
C GLY A 79 1.28 8.82 1.54
N LYS A 80 1.34 10.15 1.56
CA LYS A 80 0.54 10.96 0.65
C LYS A 80 1.06 10.78 -0.77
N HIS A 81 0.17 10.95 -1.74
CA HIS A 81 0.50 10.79 -3.15
C HIS A 81 1.78 11.54 -3.53
N GLU A 82 1.94 12.76 -3.08
CA GLU A 82 3.10 13.60 -3.38
C GLU A 82 4.40 13.13 -2.71
N ASP A 83 4.28 12.36 -1.60
CA ASP A 83 5.44 11.89 -0.84
C ASP A 83 5.98 10.56 -1.36
N VAL A 84 5.14 9.76 -2.03
CA VAL A 84 5.56 8.44 -2.53
C VAL A 84 5.85 8.45 -4.03
N TYR A 85 5.50 9.50 -4.71
CA TYR A 85 5.86 9.73 -6.10
C TYR A 85 6.91 10.84 -6.16
#